data_8ec4805dd27ff6cbe367c013bc6eb497
#
_entry.id   8ec4805dd27ff6cbe367c013bc6eb497
#
_cell.length_a   1.000
_cell.length_b   1.000
_cell.length_c   1.000
_cell.angle_alpha   90.00
_cell.angle_beta   90.00
_cell.angle_gamma   90.00
#
_symmetry.space_group_name_H-M   'P 1'
#
loop_
_entity.id
_entity.type
_entity.pdbx_description
1 polymer ?
#
loop_
_entity_poly.entity_id
_entity_poly.type
_entity_poly.pdbx_seq_one_letter_code
_entity_poly.pdbx_strand_id
1 'polypeptide(L)'
;SILDNKALLGGSVGARIPDDVELHEYQKEAIADWVGENYRGIFDMATGTGKTYTGLGAISKLSEDINDDLAVIIVAPYKHLVEQWVEDIVKFNMKPIIAYGDPAHKDWRKKFCKAITDQKIRKDKRFLCVVTTNVTFASPDFQERIDKIKSPILLVVDEAHNFGARSYAKHLDDRFTYRLALSATLERHRDEEGTALLYSFFGKKCIEYPLE
;
A
#
# COMPACT_ATOMS: atom_id res chain seq x y z
N SER A 1 -23.48 1.89 -13.14
CA SER A 1 -23.59 2.86 -12.05
C SER A 1 -22.72 4.08 -12.34
N ILE A 2 -22.95 5.19 -11.65
CA ILE A 2 -22.18 6.45 -11.82
C ILE A 2 -20.69 6.23 -11.49
N LEU A 3 -20.36 5.24 -10.67
CA LEU A 3 -19.00 4.86 -10.31
C LEU A 3 -18.27 4.16 -11.47
N ASP A 4 -18.97 3.30 -12.21
CA ASP A 4 -18.39 2.60 -13.36
C ASP A 4 -18.02 3.55 -14.51
N ASN A 5 -18.81 4.59 -14.72
CA ASN A 5 -18.52 5.60 -15.74
C ASN A 5 -17.31 6.48 -15.40
N LYS A 6 -17.01 6.73 -14.12
CA LYS A 6 -15.83 7.53 -13.72
C LYS A 6 -14.53 6.74 -13.85
N ALA A 7 -14.55 5.43 -13.60
CA ALA A 7 -13.41 4.55 -13.84
C ALA A 7 -13.08 4.45 -15.34
N LEU A 8 -14.09 4.42 -16.20
CA LEU A 8 -13.95 4.42 -17.66
C LEU A 8 -13.40 5.75 -18.22
N LEU A 9 -13.60 6.85 -17.52
CA LEU A 9 -13.12 8.18 -17.93
C LEU A 9 -11.71 8.53 -17.40
N GLY A 10 -10.99 7.54 -16.86
CA GLY A 10 -9.56 7.70 -16.50
C GLY A 10 -9.27 8.48 -15.23
N GLY A 11 -10.28 8.67 -14.37
CA GLY A 11 -10.09 9.28 -13.06
C GLY A 11 -10.27 8.28 -11.93
N SER A 12 -9.18 7.87 -11.27
CA SER A 12 -9.28 7.20 -9.98
C SER A 12 -9.79 8.22 -8.96
N VAL A 13 -10.99 8.03 -8.45
CA VAL A 13 -11.59 8.93 -7.45
C VAL A 13 -11.06 8.63 -6.05
N GLY A 14 -10.58 7.41 -5.82
CA GLY A 14 -10.09 6.91 -4.56
C GLY A 14 -10.36 5.42 -4.40
N ALA A 15 -9.77 4.82 -3.36
CA ALA A 15 -9.98 3.42 -3.06
C ALA A 15 -11.36 3.20 -2.43
N ARG A 16 -12.08 2.18 -2.89
CA ARG A 16 -13.38 1.78 -2.36
C ARG A 16 -13.53 0.27 -2.39
N ILE A 17 -14.15 -0.27 -1.34
CA ILE A 17 -14.52 -1.68 -1.32
C ILE A 17 -15.65 -1.89 -2.34
N PRO A 18 -15.50 -2.83 -3.29
CA PRO A 18 -16.56 -3.10 -4.27
C PRO A 18 -17.80 -3.69 -3.61
N ASP A 19 -18.97 -3.43 -4.19
CA ASP A 19 -20.27 -3.86 -3.64
C ASP A 19 -20.42 -5.38 -3.52
N ASP A 20 -19.71 -6.15 -4.37
CA ASP A 20 -19.72 -7.62 -4.37
C ASP A 20 -18.67 -8.25 -3.43
N VAL A 21 -17.89 -7.43 -2.71
CA VAL A 21 -16.91 -7.87 -1.73
C VAL A 21 -17.43 -7.62 -0.32
N GLU A 22 -17.54 -8.68 0.46
CA GLU A 22 -17.87 -8.63 1.87
C GLU A 22 -16.66 -9.12 2.69
N LEU A 23 -16.11 -8.23 3.51
CA LEU A 23 -15.03 -8.58 4.41
C LEU A 23 -15.54 -9.41 5.59
N HIS A 24 -14.75 -10.39 6.01
CA HIS A 24 -15.03 -11.15 7.23
C HIS A 24 -14.91 -10.27 8.49
N GLU A 25 -15.55 -10.65 9.57
CA GLU A 25 -15.50 -9.90 10.84
C GLU A 25 -14.07 -9.70 11.34
N TYR A 26 -13.20 -10.71 11.25
CA TYR A 26 -11.81 -10.57 11.67
C TYR A 26 -11.04 -9.54 10.83
N GLN A 27 -11.37 -9.40 9.55
CA GLN A 27 -10.79 -8.38 8.68
C GLN A 27 -11.26 -6.98 9.06
N LYS A 28 -12.55 -6.82 9.33
CA LYS A 28 -13.14 -5.55 9.79
C LYS A 28 -12.55 -5.11 11.13
N GLU A 29 -12.38 -6.05 12.06
CA GLU A 29 -11.76 -5.79 13.36
C GLU A 29 -10.30 -5.35 13.24
N ALA A 30 -9.53 -6.00 12.36
CA ALA A 30 -8.15 -5.62 12.10
C ALA A 30 -8.05 -4.19 11.55
N ILE A 31 -8.92 -3.84 10.61
CA ILE A 31 -8.98 -2.49 10.03
C ILE A 31 -9.39 -1.47 11.09
N ALA A 32 -10.40 -1.77 11.91
CA ALA A 32 -10.84 -0.88 12.98
C ALA A 32 -9.73 -0.62 14.00
N ASP A 33 -8.98 -1.65 14.37
CA ASP A 33 -7.85 -1.50 15.29
C ASP A 33 -6.73 -0.63 14.69
N TRP A 34 -6.43 -0.83 13.40
CA TRP A 34 -5.47 -0.02 12.67
C TRP A 34 -5.90 1.46 12.60
N VAL A 35 -7.16 1.73 12.35
CA VAL A 35 -7.73 3.10 12.40
C VAL A 35 -7.56 3.70 13.79
N GLY A 36 -7.82 2.93 14.84
CA GLY A 36 -7.65 3.33 16.24
C GLY A 36 -6.20 3.65 16.61
N GLU A 37 -5.24 3.06 15.89
CA GLU A 37 -3.80 3.34 16.03
C GLU A 37 -3.30 4.43 15.07
N ASN A 38 -4.16 5.35 14.68
CA ASN A 38 -3.84 6.44 13.75
C ASN A 38 -3.33 5.97 12.38
N TYR A 39 -3.89 4.87 11.88
CA TYR A 39 -3.55 4.27 10.59
C TYR A 39 -2.08 3.83 10.52
N ARG A 40 -1.58 3.26 11.61
CA ARG A 40 -0.26 2.63 11.70
C ARG A 40 -0.36 1.28 12.37
N GLY A 41 0.18 0.24 11.74
CA GLY A 41 0.16 -1.09 12.33
C GLY A 41 0.57 -2.20 11.39
N ILE A 42 0.46 -3.41 11.89
CA ILE A 42 0.89 -4.64 11.24
C ILE A 42 -0.28 -5.61 11.20
N PHE A 43 -0.55 -6.18 10.02
CA PHE A 43 -1.44 -7.34 9.87
C PHE A 43 -0.58 -8.58 9.71
N ASP A 44 -0.50 -9.37 10.76
CA ASP A 44 0.18 -10.66 10.77
C ASP A 44 -0.83 -11.76 10.38
N MET A 45 -0.87 -12.07 9.10
CA MET A 45 -1.86 -12.97 8.50
C MET A 45 -1.19 -13.98 7.60
N ALA A 46 -1.52 -15.24 7.77
CA ALA A 46 -1.01 -16.30 6.93
C ALA A 46 -1.51 -16.20 5.47
N THR A 47 -0.76 -16.78 4.55
CA THR A 47 -1.17 -16.92 3.16
C THR A 47 -2.51 -17.64 3.06
N GLY A 48 -3.42 -17.13 2.22
CA GLY A 48 -4.76 -17.71 2.04
C GLY A 48 -5.81 -17.26 3.06
N THR A 49 -5.47 -16.36 4.00
CA THR A 49 -6.41 -15.83 4.99
C THR A 49 -7.03 -14.48 4.60
N GLY A 50 -6.85 -14.06 3.35
CA GLY A 50 -7.40 -12.80 2.86
C GLY A 50 -6.54 -11.57 3.19
N LYS A 51 -5.24 -11.74 3.35
CA LYS A 51 -4.28 -10.67 3.67
C LYS A 51 -4.36 -9.49 2.71
N THR A 52 -4.36 -9.74 1.41
CA THR A 52 -4.45 -8.70 0.38
C THR A 52 -5.76 -7.92 0.47
N TYR A 53 -6.89 -8.61 0.62
CA TYR A 53 -8.19 -7.95 0.75
C TYR A 53 -8.33 -7.17 2.05
N THR A 54 -7.73 -7.65 3.12
CA THR A 54 -7.68 -6.89 4.38
C THR A 54 -6.88 -5.60 4.20
N GLY A 55 -5.74 -5.68 3.55
CA GLY A 55 -4.92 -4.51 3.18
C GLY A 55 -5.67 -3.53 2.29
N LEU A 56 -6.35 -4.02 1.26
CA LEU A 56 -7.15 -3.17 0.35
C LEU A 56 -8.35 -2.55 1.07
N GLY A 57 -8.96 -3.27 2.00
CA GLY A 57 -10.00 -2.73 2.88
C GLY A 57 -9.49 -1.59 3.77
N ALA A 58 -8.29 -1.74 4.32
CA ALA A 58 -7.63 -0.70 5.11
C ALA A 58 -7.35 0.55 4.26
N ILE A 59 -6.80 0.38 3.07
CA ILE A 59 -6.56 1.47 2.11
C ILE A 59 -7.86 2.20 1.79
N SER A 60 -8.92 1.45 1.52
CA SER A 60 -10.25 2.02 1.19
C SER A 60 -10.83 2.81 2.35
N LYS A 61 -10.71 2.31 3.58
CA LYS A 61 -11.16 3.00 4.78
C LYS A 61 -10.42 4.32 4.99
N LEU A 62 -9.11 4.32 4.87
CA LEU A 62 -8.31 5.54 4.98
C LEU A 62 -8.66 6.54 3.86
N SER A 63 -8.74 6.08 2.62
CA SER A 63 -9.09 6.92 1.47
C SER A 63 -10.42 7.63 1.69
N GLU A 64 -11.42 6.91 2.17
CA GLU A 64 -12.73 7.45 2.51
C GLU A 64 -12.66 8.47 3.65
N ASP A 65 -11.93 8.13 4.73
CA ASP A 65 -11.84 8.97 5.95
C ASP A 65 -11.17 10.33 5.67
N ILE A 66 -10.26 10.41 4.72
CA ILE A 66 -9.52 11.63 4.37
C ILE A 66 -9.92 12.23 3.01
N ASN A 67 -11.10 11.87 2.51
CA ASN A 67 -11.66 12.41 1.26
C ASN A 67 -10.74 12.25 0.04
N ASP A 68 -10.08 11.09 -0.06
CA ASP A 68 -9.26 10.70 -1.20
C ASP A 68 -8.00 11.55 -1.44
N ASP A 69 -7.65 12.43 -0.54
CA ASP A 69 -6.40 13.20 -0.62
C ASP A 69 -5.23 12.36 -0.08
N LEU A 70 -4.81 11.40 -0.88
CA LEU A 70 -3.90 10.33 -0.45
C LEU A 70 -3.03 9.83 -1.60
N ALA A 71 -1.75 9.66 -1.30
CA ALA A 71 -0.84 8.87 -2.12
C ALA A 71 -0.61 7.51 -1.46
N VAL A 72 -0.92 6.43 -2.17
CA VAL A 72 -0.69 5.06 -1.71
C VAL A 72 0.50 4.46 -2.44
N ILE A 73 1.48 4.00 -1.68
CA ILE A 73 2.64 3.27 -2.18
C ILE A 73 2.59 1.85 -1.63
N ILE A 74 2.45 0.88 -2.51
CA ILE A 74 2.43 -0.54 -2.17
C ILE A 74 3.73 -1.18 -2.65
N VAL A 75 4.45 -1.80 -1.74
CA VAL A 75 5.75 -2.42 -2.00
C VAL A 75 5.65 -3.92 -1.75
N ALA A 76 6.01 -4.70 -2.76
CA ALA A 76 6.08 -6.16 -2.68
C ALA A 76 7.48 -6.65 -3.08
N PRO A 77 7.96 -7.78 -2.55
CA PRO A 77 9.35 -8.20 -2.77
C PRO A 77 9.65 -8.62 -4.20
N TYR A 78 8.65 -9.09 -4.96
CA TYR A 78 8.86 -9.68 -6.29
C TYR A 78 7.83 -9.21 -7.30
N LYS A 79 8.20 -9.19 -8.59
CA LYS A 79 7.34 -8.76 -9.70
C LYS A 79 6.01 -9.54 -9.75
N HIS A 80 6.03 -10.84 -9.54
CA HIS A 80 4.81 -11.66 -9.59
C HIS A 80 3.83 -11.29 -8.46
N LEU A 81 4.31 -10.86 -7.31
CA LEU A 81 3.47 -10.37 -6.22
C LEU A 81 2.88 -9.00 -6.54
N VAL A 82 3.65 -8.13 -7.21
CA VAL A 82 3.12 -6.85 -7.73
C VAL A 82 1.97 -7.12 -8.70
N GLU A 83 2.12 -8.06 -9.61
CA GLU A 83 1.08 -8.43 -10.57
C GLU A 83 -0.19 -8.96 -9.89
N GLN A 84 -0.04 -9.77 -8.84
CA GLN A 84 -1.17 -10.25 -8.04
C GLN A 84 -1.89 -9.10 -7.32
N TRP A 85 -1.14 -8.14 -6.76
CA TRP A 85 -1.72 -6.95 -6.16
C TRP A 85 -2.53 -6.13 -7.17
N VAL A 86 -2.00 -5.94 -8.37
CA VAL A 86 -2.66 -5.16 -9.44
C VAL A 86 -4.01 -5.76 -9.81
N GLU A 87 -4.12 -7.08 -9.92
CA GLU A 87 -5.39 -7.76 -10.22
C GLU A 87 -6.49 -7.41 -9.20
N ASP A 88 -6.13 -7.32 -7.91
CA ASP A 88 -7.07 -7.01 -6.85
C ASP A 88 -7.29 -5.50 -6.68
N ILE A 89 -6.25 -4.69 -6.84
CA ILE A 89 -6.31 -3.23 -6.70
C ILE A 89 -7.35 -2.63 -7.65
N VAL A 90 -7.40 -3.11 -8.90
CA VAL A 90 -8.35 -2.57 -9.90
C VAL A 90 -9.80 -2.84 -9.51
N LYS A 91 -10.07 -3.90 -8.75
CA LYS A 91 -11.41 -4.19 -8.22
C LYS A 91 -11.85 -3.18 -7.14
N PHE A 92 -10.89 -2.55 -6.46
CA PHE A 92 -11.13 -1.59 -5.38
C PHE A 92 -11.15 -0.13 -5.88
N ASN A 93 -11.53 0.08 -7.13
CA ASN A 93 -11.67 1.41 -7.75
C ASN A 93 -10.36 2.21 -7.87
N MET A 94 -9.25 1.54 -7.92
CA MET A 94 -7.94 2.16 -8.11
C MET A 94 -7.35 1.83 -9.48
N LYS A 95 -6.55 2.76 -10.01
CA LYS A 95 -5.78 2.58 -11.23
C LYS A 95 -4.30 2.73 -10.88
N PRO A 96 -3.60 1.62 -10.57
CA PRO A 96 -2.23 1.70 -10.08
C PRO A 96 -1.24 2.03 -11.18
N ILE A 97 -0.21 2.78 -10.81
CA ILE A 97 1.02 2.88 -11.59
C ILE A 97 1.88 1.68 -11.19
N ILE A 98 2.34 0.91 -12.17
CA ILE A 98 3.19 -0.26 -11.95
C ILE A 98 4.63 0.16 -12.18
N ALA A 99 5.43 0.22 -11.10
CA ALA A 99 6.78 0.76 -11.12
C ALA A 99 7.81 -0.31 -10.81
N TYR A 100 8.40 -0.89 -11.84
CA TYR A 100 9.60 -1.73 -11.75
C TYR A 100 10.28 -1.85 -13.11
N GLY A 101 11.53 -2.34 -13.12
CA GLY A 101 12.33 -2.48 -14.33
C GLY A 101 11.85 -3.59 -15.26
N ASP A 102 10.91 -3.27 -16.14
CA ASP A 102 10.35 -4.19 -17.14
C ASP A 102 9.99 -3.39 -18.40
N PRO A 103 10.24 -3.93 -19.61
CA PRO A 103 9.85 -3.25 -20.86
C PRO A 103 8.37 -2.88 -20.93
N ALA A 104 7.48 -3.68 -20.33
CA ALA A 104 6.05 -3.40 -20.30
C ALA A 104 5.69 -2.17 -19.45
N HIS A 105 6.56 -1.78 -18.52
CA HIS A 105 6.33 -0.68 -17.57
C HIS A 105 7.45 0.37 -17.62
N LYS A 106 8.16 0.48 -18.74
CA LYS A 106 9.30 1.41 -18.93
C LYS A 106 8.97 2.87 -18.67
N ASP A 107 7.71 3.27 -18.81
CA ASP A 107 7.23 4.64 -18.63
C ASP A 107 6.81 4.97 -17.20
N TRP A 108 7.05 4.10 -16.23
CA TRP A 108 6.59 4.30 -14.85
C TRP A 108 7.08 5.63 -14.25
N ARG A 109 8.30 6.05 -14.57
CA ARG A 109 8.87 7.31 -14.08
C ARG A 109 8.05 8.51 -14.52
N LYS A 110 7.69 8.56 -15.80
CA LYS A 110 6.85 9.62 -16.38
C LYS A 110 5.45 9.59 -15.80
N LYS A 111 4.85 8.42 -15.71
CA LYS A 111 3.49 8.23 -15.15
C LYS A 111 3.44 8.67 -13.68
N PHE A 112 4.45 8.33 -12.89
CA PHE A 112 4.53 8.72 -11.49
C PHE A 112 4.70 10.24 -11.34
N CYS A 113 5.62 10.85 -12.08
CA CYS A 113 5.76 12.30 -12.09
C CYS A 113 4.48 13.02 -12.50
N LYS A 114 3.80 12.54 -13.54
CA LYS A 114 2.52 13.10 -13.99
C LYS A 114 1.45 12.99 -12.90
N ALA A 115 1.32 11.84 -12.24
CA ALA A 115 0.35 11.65 -11.17
C ALA A 115 0.61 12.59 -9.98
N ILE A 116 1.87 12.78 -9.60
CA ILE A 116 2.25 13.73 -8.54
C ILE A 116 1.88 15.17 -8.93
N THR A 117 2.16 15.57 -10.16
CA THR A 117 1.80 16.89 -10.67
C THR A 117 0.29 17.08 -10.73
N ASP A 118 -0.45 16.11 -11.27
CA ASP A 118 -1.91 16.13 -11.33
C ASP A 118 -2.52 16.26 -9.92
N GLN A 119 -1.99 15.55 -8.95
CA GLN A 119 -2.43 15.61 -7.57
C GLN A 119 -2.34 17.02 -6.96
N LYS A 120 -1.31 17.77 -7.33
CA LYS A 120 -1.09 19.13 -6.84
C LYS A 120 -2.03 20.16 -7.46
N ILE A 121 -2.37 20.00 -8.74
CA ILE A 121 -3.06 21.03 -9.52
C ILE A 121 -4.51 20.68 -9.87
N ARG A 122 -4.92 19.43 -9.76
CA ARG A 122 -6.25 18.96 -10.15
C ARG A 122 -7.04 18.43 -8.96
N LYS A 123 -8.14 19.08 -8.64
CA LYS A 123 -9.03 18.67 -7.55
C LYS A 123 -9.69 17.30 -7.75
N ASP A 124 -9.84 16.87 -9.01
CA ASP A 124 -10.42 15.57 -9.38
C ASP A 124 -9.38 14.43 -9.40
N LYS A 125 -8.11 14.73 -9.14
CA LYS A 125 -7.00 13.76 -9.16
C LYS A 125 -6.13 13.80 -7.89
N ARG A 126 -6.75 13.94 -6.73
CA ARG A 126 -6.02 13.99 -5.44
C ARG A 126 -5.49 12.65 -4.97
N PHE A 127 -6.05 11.57 -5.50
CA PHE A 127 -5.64 10.21 -5.17
C PHE A 127 -4.63 9.70 -6.19
N LEU A 128 -3.58 9.06 -5.71
CA LEU A 128 -2.67 8.27 -6.55
C LEU A 128 -2.30 6.96 -5.87
N CYS A 129 -2.08 5.93 -6.67
CA CYS A 129 -1.62 4.63 -6.22
C CYS A 129 -0.46 4.16 -7.11
N VAL A 130 0.63 3.76 -6.48
CA VAL A 130 1.77 3.14 -7.16
C VAL A 130 2.12 1.83 -6.48
N VAL A 131 2.38 0.80 -7.28
CA VAL A 131 2.81 -0.52 -6.82
C VAL A 131 4.20 -0.79 -7.35
N THR A 132 5.10 -1.21 -6.50
CA THR A 132 6.51 -1.36 -6.84
C THR A 132 7.14 -2.57 -6.15
N THR A 133 8.34 -2.93 -6.56
CA THR A 133 9.16 -3.94 -5.89
C THR A 133 10.06 -3.31 -4.84
N ASN A 134 10.58 -4.13 -3.91
CA ASN A 134 11.55 -3.68 -2.91
C ASN A 134 12.76 -2.98 -3.56
N VAL A 135 13.29 -3.57 -4.62
CA VAL A 135 14.46 -3.04 -5.32
C VAL A 135 14.19 -1.68 -5.95
N THR A 136 13.07 -1.55 -6.66
CA THR A 136 12.68 -0.27 -7.28
C THR A 136 12.34 0.79 -6.25
N PHE A 137 11.65 0.43 -5.17
CA PHE A 137 11.38 1.34 -4.05
C PHE A 137 12.66 1.96 -3.50
N ALA A 138 13.70 1.14 -3.30
CA ALA A 138 14.98 1.60 -2.77
C ALA A 138 15.83 2.38 -3.77
N SER A 139 15.43 2.45 -5.04
CA SER A 139 16.19 3.16 -6.06
C SER A 139 16.15 4.69 -5.85
N PRO A 140 17.22 5.41 -6.21
CA PRO A 140 17.22 6.88 -6.15
C PRO A 140 16.09 7.52 -6.94
N ASP A 141 15.76 6.99 -8.11
CA ASP A 141 14.68 7.50 -8.96
C ASP A 141 13.31 7.45 -8.28
N PHE A 142 13.03 6.37 -7.55
CA PHE A 142 11.77 6.21 -6.83
C PHE A 142 11.74 7.10 -5.59
N GLN A 143 12.80 7.10 -4.80
CA GLN A 143 12.90 7.89 -3.57
C GLN A 143 12.80 9.40 -3.85
N GLU A 144 13.43 9.89 -4.91
CA GLU A 144 13.34 11.28 -5.34
C GLU A 144 11.90 11.69 -5.68
N ARG A 145 11.13 10.80 -6.28
CA ARG A 145 9.73 11.06 -6.60
C ARG A 145 8.84 11.10 -5.37
N ILE A 146 9.09 10.25 -4.38
CA ILE A 146 8.39 10.31 -3.09
C ILE A 146 8.53 11.69 -2.46
N ASP A 147 9.72 12.27 -2.49
CA ASP A 147 10.00 13.59 -1.89
C ASP A 147 9.17 14.71 -2.53
N LYS A 148 8.66 14.52 -3.74
CA LYS A 148 7.82 15.49 -4.45
C LYS A 148 6.34 15.38 -4.13
N ILE A 149 5.91 14.33 -3.43
CA ILE A 149 4.51 14.15 -3.03
C ILE A 149 4.18 15.11 -1.90
N LYS A 150 3.10 15.88 -2.04
CA LYS A 150 2.66 16.86 -1.04
C LYS A 150 1.48 16.40 -0.20
N SER A 151 0.70 15.43 -0.68
CA SER A 151 -0.37 14.83 0.11
C SER A 151 0.21 13.92 1.21
N PRO A 152 -0.63 13.51 2.20
CA PRO A 152 -0.27 12.40 3.06
C PRO A 152 0.03 11.14 2.23
N ILE A 153 0.96 10.33 2.72
CA ILE A 153 1.38 9.09 2.06
C ILE A 153 1.07 7.92 2.98
N LEU A 154 0.40 6.91 2.44
CA LEU A 154 0.30 5.58 3.04
C LEU A 154 1.33 4.67 2.40
N LEU A 155 2.24 4.14 3.20
CA LEU A 155 3.15 3.08 2.80
C LEU A 155 2.59 1.72 3.23
N VAL A 156 2.37 0.85 2.27
CA VAL A 156 1.98 -0.55 2.48
C VAL A 156 3.14 -1.44 2.04
N VAL A 157 3.65 -2.25 2.95
CA VAL A 157 4.75 -3.18 2.65
C VAL A 157 4.25 -4.61 2.81
N ASP A 158 4.18 -5.33 1.71
CA ASP A 158 3.83 -6.76 1.71
C ASP A 158 5.08 -7.61 1.96
N GLU A 159 4.88 -8.75 2.61
CA GLU A 159 5.97 -9.61 3.06
C GLU A 159 7.05 -8.79 3.80
N ALA A 160 6.61 -8.02 4.79
CA ALA A 160 7.41 -7.00 5.45
C ALA A 160 8.67 -7.54 6.13
N HIS A 161 8.72 -8.83 6.47
CA HIS A 161 9.93 -9.48 6.99
C HIS A 161 11.14 -9.35 6.05
N ASN A 162 10.92 -9.24 4.74
CA ASN A 162 11.98 -8.99 3.76
C ASN A 162 12.49 -7.54 3.81
N PHE A 163 11.76 -6.64 4.46
CA PHE A 163 12.10 -5.22 4.55
C PHE A 163 12.99 -4.85 5.75
N GLY A 164 13.26 -5.82 6.63
CA GLY A 164 14.16 -5.64 7.77
C GLY A 164 15.64 -5.48 7.40
N ALA A 165 16.02 -5.76 6.17
CA ALA A 165 17.37 -5.55 5.69
C ALA A 165 17.74 -4.07 5.68
N ARG A 166 18.95 -3.71 6.09
CA ARG A 166 19.42 -2.32 6.18
C ARG A 166 19.26 -1.52 4.90
N SER A 167 19.40 -2.15 3.74
CA SER A 167 19.24 -1.49 2.43
C SER A 167 17.84 -0.95 2.18
N TYR A 168 16.81 -1.55 2.78
CA TYR A 168 15.42 -1.12 2.65
C TYR A 168 14.97 -0.30 3.86
N ALA A 169 15.36 -0.71 5.06
CA ALA A 169 14.95 -0.10 6.31
C ALA A 169 15.32 1.37 6.42
N LYS A 170 16.44 1.79 5.82
CA LYS A 170 16.87 3.21 5.79
C LYS A 170 15.89 4.15 5.08
N HIS A 171 14.96 3.61 4.27
CA HIS A 171 13.94 4.38 3.58
C HIS A 171 12.62 4.45 4.34
N LEU A 172 12.53 3.81 5.52
CA LEU A 172 11.38 3.88 6.42
C LEU A 172 11.55 5.09 7.34
N ASP A 173 10.85 6.16 7.03
CA ASP A 173 11.00 7.45 7.71
C ASP A 173 9.69 8.23 7.83
N ASP A 174 9.75 9.44 8.36
CA ASP A 174 8.58 10.26 8.69
C ASP A 174 7.84 10.86 7.48
N ARG A 175 8.33 10.67 6.26
CA ARG A 175 7.57 11.03 5.06
C ARG A 175 6.26 10.26 4.97
N PHE A 176 6.21 9.07 5.55
CA PHE A 176 5.03 8.21 5.56
C PHE A 176 4.19 8.46 6.80
N THR A 177 3.12 9.25 6.63
CA THR A 177 2.16 9.56 7.71
C THR A 177 1.41 8.31 8.15
N TYR A 178 0.97 7.51 7.20
CA TYR A 178 0.21 6.28 7.42
C TYR A 178 1.05 5.07 7.01
N ARG A 179 0.91 3.97 7.74
CA ARG A 179 1.81 2.83 7.62
C ARG A 179 1.08 1.52 7.84
N LEU A 180 1.27 0.57 6.93
CA LEU A 180 0.71 -0.78 7.04
C LEU A 180 1.72 -1.81 6.59
N ALA A 181 2.11 -2.69 7.48
CA ALA A 181 2.90 -3.87 7.14
C ALA A 181 2.01 -5.10 7.08
N LEU A 182 2.20 -5.90 6.05
CA LEU A 182 1.55 -7.19 5.88
C LEU A 182 2.62 -8.27 5.93
N SER A 183 2.44 -9.26 6.79
CA SER A 183 3.41 -10.35 6.91
C SER A 183 2.74 -11.59 7.48
N ALA A 184 3.11 -12.76 6.97
CA ALA A 184 2.63 -14.02 7.50
C ALA A 184 3.39 -14.50 8.73
N THR A 185 4.59 -13.96 9.04
CA THR A 185 5.48 -14.58 10.03
C THR A 185 6.62 -13.64 10.46
N LEU A 186 6.31 -12.43 10.93
CA LEU A 186 7.35 -11.47 11.36
C LEU A 186 8.34 -12.06 12.39
N GLU A 187 7.86 -12.88 13.31
CA GLU A 187 8.67 -13.42 14.41
C GLU A 187 9.38 -14.75 14.08
N ARG A 188 9.04 -15.40 12.97
CA ARG A 188 9.66 -16.68 12.57
C ARG A 188 10.97 -16.53 11.83
N HIS A 189 11.26 -15.34 11.33
CA HIS A 189 12.53 -15.02 10.72
C HIS A 189 13.47 -14.54 11.83
N ARG A 190 14.57 -15.25 12.07
CA ARG A 190 15.55 -15.05 13.16
C ARG A 190 16.36 -13.74 13.05
N ASP A 191 15.73 -12.66 12.59
CA ASP A 191 16.32 -11.33 12.54
C ASP A 191 15.63 -10.44 13.58
N GLU A 192 16.15 -10.46 14.80
CA GLU A 192 15.60 -9.69 15.91
C GLU A 192 15.72 -8.17 15.69
N GLU A 193 16.83 -7.71 15.11
CA GLU A 193 17.03 -6.27 14.83
C GLU A 193 16.07 -5.78 13.74
N GLY A 194 15.95 -6.52 12.64
CA GLY A 194 15.02 -6.18 11.56
C GLY A 194 13.58 -6.20 12.00
N THR A 195 13.20 -7.18 12.83
CA THR A 195 11.85 -7.28 13.42
C THR A 195 11.56 -6.12 14.36
N ALA A 196 12.48 -5.77 15.25
CA ALA A 196 12.34 -4.65 16.16
C ALA A 196 12.17 -3.32 15.41
N LEU A 197 12.89 -3.13 14.31
CA LEU A 197 12.80 -1.96 13.47
C LEU A 197 11.42 -1.85 12.77
N LEU A 198 10.89 -2.98 12.29
CA LEU A 198 9.55 -3.01 11.69
C LEU A 198 8.46 -2.65 12.71
N TYR A 199 8.52 -3.19 13.92
CA TYR A 199 7.59 -2.82 14.99
C TYR A 199 7.72 -1.34 15.37
N SER A 200 8.94 -0.82 15.44
CA SER A 200 9.18 0.60 15.74
C SER A 200 8.59 1.53 14.69
N PHE A 201 8.70 1.17 13.42
CA PHE A 201 8.20 2.01 12.33
C PHE A 201 6.70 1.83 12.08
N PHE A 202 6.22 0.60 11.95
CA PHE A 202 4.81 0.33 11.61
C PHE A 202 3.88 0.38 12.81
N GLY A 203 4.33 0.00 14.00
CA GLY A 203 3.52 -0.06 15.19
C GLY A 203 3.18 -1.49 15.60
N LYS A 204 2.07 -1.65 16.33
CA LYS A 204 1.66 -2.94 16.87
C LYS A 204 0.99 -3.84 15.82
N LYS A 205 0.89 -5.13 16.14
CA LYS A 205 0.01 -6.06 15.43
C LYS A 205 -1.45 -5.72 15.71
N CYS A 206 -2.20 -5.41 14.66
CA CYS A 206 -3.65 -5.20 14.73
C CYS A 206 -4.43 -6.51 14.57
N ILE A 207 -3.79 -7.52 14.03
CA ILE A 207 -4.31 -8.88 13.94
C ILE A 207 -3.16 -9.87 13.88
N GLU A 208 -3.37 -11.05 14.44
CA GLU A 208 -2.55 -12.24 14.26
C GLU A 208 -3.46 -13.38 13.85
N TYR A 209 -3.34 -13.84 12.61
CA TYR A 209 -4.16 -14.90 12.04
C TYR A 209 -3.26 -15.98 11.42
N PRO A 210 -2.81 -16.95 12.24
CA PRO A 210 -1.91 -18.01 11.80
C PRO A 210 -2.64 -19.04 10.92
N LEU A 211 -1.86 -19.84 10.19
CA LEU A 211 -2.37 -21.07 9.61
C LEU A 211 -2.76 -22.04 10.73
N GLU A 212 -3.96 -22.63 10.65
CA GLU A 212 -4.38 -23.74 11.49
C GLU A 212 -3.58 -25.02 11.19
#